data_f4adc24f18bb17ae3fffebbc79f6e531
#
_entry.id   f4adc24f18bb17ae3fffebbc79f6e531
#
_cell.length_a   1.000
_cell.length_b   1.000
_cell.length_c   1.000
_cell.angle_alpha   90.00
_cell.angle_beta   90.00
_cell.angle_gamma   90.00
#
_symmetry.space_group_name_H-M   'P 1'
#
loop_
_entity.id
_entity.type
_entity.pdbx_description
1 polymer ?
#
loop_
_entity_poly.entity_id
_entity_poly.type
_entity_poly.pdbx_seq_one_letter_code
_entity_poly.pdbx_strand_id
1 'polypeptide(L)'
;MSDRNKIERLFKSNWDALCMFSLHFVGDMGTAEDVVMDCFLKLSERIEHGDEILTPKHYLYQMVRNGSLDKARHVGQTVQLTETSRTSEDLDDVSERSVREARLWTAIDGLPPVRREVLLMSKRDGMHNDEISQTLGISVKTVEAHLYKAYKTLRGKAKEIYLLVFF
;
A
#
# COMPACT_ATOMS: atom_id res chain seq x y z
N MET A 1 -28.65 -1.79 -4.70
CA MET A 1 -27.61 -0.74 -4.65
C MET A 1 -26.90 -0.75 -6.00
N SER A 2 -26.89 0.38 -6.68
CA SER A 2 -26.27 0.47 -8.02
C SER A 2 -24.78 0.18 -7.93
N ASP A 3 -24.22 -0.51 -8.92
CA ASP A 3 -22.78 -0.84 -9.00
C ASP A 3 -21.91 0.42 -9.00
N ARG A 4 -22.42 1.50 -9.58
CA ARG A 4 -21.80 2.83 -9.53
C ARG A 4 -21.59 3.32 -8.08
N ASN A 5 -22.56 3.10 -7.20
CA ASN A 5 -22.44 3.48 -5.78
C ASN A 5 -21.39 2.63 -5.04
N LYS A 6 -21.22 1.37 -5.44
CA LYS A 6 -20.18 0.50 -4.87
C LYS A 6 -18.78 0.98 -5.26
N ILE A 7 -18.58 1.31 -6.54
CA ILE A 7 -17.29 1.82 -7.06
C ILE A 7 -16.95 3.16 -6.41
N GLU A 8 -17.92 4.07 -6.29
CA GLU A 8 -17.70 5.37 -5.65
C GLU A 8 -17.27 5.23 -4.18
N ARG A 9 -17.90 4.32 -3.44
CA ARG A 9 -17.49 4.02 -2.05
C ARG A 9 -16.09 3.43 -1.99
N LEU A 10 -15.80 2.50 -2.89
CA LEU A 10 -14.47 1.89 -2.99
C LEU A 10 -13.39 2.94 -3.27
N PHE A 11 -13.69 3.87 -4.17
CA PHE A 11 -12.82 4.99 -4.51
C PHE A 11 -12.57 5.87 -3.29
N LYS A 12 -13.63 6.40 -2.66
CA LYS A 12 -13.51 7.29 -1.50
C LYS A 12 -12.79 6.65 -0.31
N SER A 13 -13.01 5.34 -0.09
CA SER A 13 -12.44 4.63 1.06
C SER A 13 -11.01 4.15 0.86
N ASN A 14 -10.55 3.98 -0.37
CA ASN A 14 -9.27 3.32 -0.64
C ASN A 14 -8.30 4.13 -1.50
N TRP A 15 -8.69 5.30 -2.01
CA TRP A 15 -7.84 6.12 -2.87
C TRP A 15 -6.48 6.41 -2.28
N ASP A 16 -6.45 7.02 -1.08
CA ASP A 16 -5.21 7.41 -0.43
C ASP A 16 -4.33 6.20 -0.10
N ALA A 17 -4.92 5.13 0.41
CA ALA A 17 -4.21 3.90 0.73
C ALA A 17 -3.59 3.24 -0.52
N LEU A 18 -4.33 3.21 -1.62
CA LEU A 18 -3.85 2.66 -2.90
C LEU A 18 -2.75 3.52 -3.53
N CYS A 19 -2.87 4.84 -3.46
CA CYS A 19 -1.83 5.75 -3.93
C CYS A 19 -0.54 5.57 -3.12
N MET A 20 -0.63 5.46 -1.79
CA MET A 20 0.53 5.16 -0.94
C MET A 20 1.12 3.77 -1.23
N PHE A 21 0.27 2.80 -1.50
CA PHE A 21 0.70 1.45 -1.89
C PHE A 21 1.45 1.48 -3.23
N SER A 22 0.90 2.12 -4.25
CA SER A 22 1.55 2.30 -5.55
C SER A 22 2.87 3.07 -5.45
N LEU A 23 2.92 4.12 -4.62
CA LEU A 23 4.10 4.97 -4.42
C LEU A 23 5.34 4.17 -4.04
N HIS A 24 5.18 3.11 -3.25
CA HIS A 24 6.29 2.23 -2.86
C HIS A 24 6.95 1.48 -4.03
N PHE A 25 6.23 1.35 -5.16
CA PHE A 25 6.75 0.70 -6.36
C PHE A 25 7.28 1.72 -7.40
N VAL A 26 6.54 2.81 -7.61
CA VAL A 26 6.82 3.76 -8.70
C VAL A 26 7.69 4.95 -8.29
N GLY A 27 7.75 5.28 -7.00
CA GLY A 27 8.66 6.28 -6.44
C GLY A 27 8.18 7.74 -6.50
N ASP A 28 7.12 8.08 -7.23
CA ASP A 28 6.52 9.42 -7.25
C ASP A 28 5.00 9.37 -7.19
N MET A 29 4.41 10.38 -6.55
CA MET A 29 2.97 10.43 -6.29
C MET A 29 2.15 10.60 -7.58
N GLY A 30 2.61 11.40 -8.54
CA GLY A 30 1.90 11.60 -9.80
C GLY A 30 1.73 10.30 -10.58
N THR A 31 2.78 9.52 -10.71
CA THR A 31 2.73 8.19 -11.35
C THR A 31 1.87 7.22 -10.53
N ALA A 32 1.94 7.27 -9.21
CA ALA A 32 1.12 6.44 -8.34
C ALA A 32 -0.38 6.72 -8.52
N GLU A 33 -0.77 7.98 -8.53
CA GLU A 33 -2.15 8.42 -8.78
C GLU A 33 -2.65 7.98 -10.17
N ASP A 34 -1.81 8.10 -11.20
CA ASP A 34 -2.14 7.65 -12.56
C ASP A 34 -2.41 6.14 -12.60
N VAL A 35 -1.56 5.33 -11.98
CA VAL A 35 -1.75 3.87 -11.89
C VAL A 35 -3.04 3.53 -11.17
N VAL A 36 -3.31 4.17 -10.05
CA VAL A 36 -4.52 3.91 -9.26
C VAL A 36 -5.77 4.32 -10.03
N MET A 37 -5.76 5.47 -10.69
CA MET A 37 -6.87 5.93 -11.52
C MET A 37 -7.16 4.94 -12.65
N ASP A 38 -6.14 4.50 -13.39
CA ASP A 38 -6.28 3.51 -14.46
C ASP A 38 -6.90 2.20 -13.97
N CYS A 39 -6.52 1.76 -12.77
CA CYS A 39 -7.07 0.56 -12.15
C CYS A 39 -8.55 0.72 -11.79
N PHE A 40 -8.95 1.88 -11.26
CA PHE A 40 -10.36 2.16 -10.98
C PHE A 40 -11.20 2.22 -12.25
N LEU A 41 -10.69 2.82 -13.32
CA LEU A 41 -11.37 2.86 -14.61
C LEU A 41 -11.59 1.46 -15.18
N LYS A 42 -10.55 0.63 -15.18
CA LYS A 42 -10.64 -0.78 -15.63
C LYS A 42 -11.60 -1.60 -14.77
N LEU A 43 -11.61 -1.38 -13.45
CA LEU A 43 -12.56 -2.05 -12.56
C LEU A 43 -13.99 -1.63 -12.86
N SER A 44 -14.24 -0.34 -13.09
CA SER A 44 -15.54 0.21 -13.46
C SER A 44 -16.05 -0.41 -14.75
N GLU A 45 -15.21 -0.43 -15.79
CA GLU A 45 -15.55 -1.03 -17.09
C GLU A 45 -15.93 -2.52 -16.96
N ARG A 46 -15.18 -3.29 -16.19
CA ARG A 46 -15.47 -4.72 -15.97
C ARG A 46 -16.79 -4.93 -15.26
N ILE A 47 -17.09 -4.15 -14.24
CA ILE A 47 -18.36 -4.22 -13.52
C ILE A 47 -19.52 -3.82 -14.43
N GLU A 48 -19.37 -2.78 -15.25
CA GLU A 48 -20.38 -2.35 -16.23
C GLU A 48 -20.63 -3.40 -17.33
N HIS A 49 -19.61 -4.20 -17.68
CA HIS A 49 -19.78 -5.33 -18.62
C HIS A 49 -20.40 -6.59 -17.98
N GLY A 50 -20.68 -6.55 -16.69
CA GLY A 50 -21.34 -7.62 -15.97
C GLY A 50 -20.40 -8.67 -15.36
N ASP A 51 -19.11 -8.37 -15.26
CA ASP A 51 -18.16 -9.26 -14.58
C ASP A 51 -18.48 -9.29 -13.08
N GLU A 52 -18.73 -10.48 -12.56
CA GLU A 52 -18.94 -10.68 -11.14
C GLU A 52 -17.58 -10.74 -10.41
N ILE A 53 -17.27 -9.66 -9.69
CA ILE A 53 -16.04 -9.57 -8.89
C ILE A 53 -16.41 -9.74 -7.41
N LEU A 54 -16.11 -10.91 -6.85
CA LEU A 54 -16.48 -11.28 -5.49
C LEU A 54 -15.83 -10.39 -4.42
N THR A 55 -14.58 -10.00 -4.63
CA THR A 55 -13.80 -9.19 -3.71
C THR A 55 -13.17 -7.99 -4.41
N PRO A 56 -13.95 -6.93 -4.72
CA PRO A 56 -13.46 -5.80 -5.52
C PRO A 56 -12.25 -5.09 -4.92
N LYS A 57 -12.22 -4.92 -3.60
CA LYS A 57 -11.08 -4.31 -2.90
C LYS A 57 -9.78 -5.11 -3.11
N HIS A 58 -9.84 -6.42 -2.89
CA HIS A 58 -8.70 -7.32 -3.09
C HIS A 58 -8.21 -7.30 -4.54
N TYR A 59 -9.14 -7.41 -5.47
CA TYR A 59 -8.86 -7.35 -6.90
C TYR A 59 -8.19 -6.03 -7.31
N LEU A 60 -8.68 -4.92 -6.75
CA LEU A 60 -8.12 -3.59 -6.99
C LEU A 60 -6.66 -3.47 -6.48
N TYR A 61 -6.36 -3.98 -5.29
CA TYR A 61 -4.98 -4.02 -4.78
C TYR A 61 -4.06 -4.84 -5.68
N GLN A 62 -4.54 -5.97 -6.17
CA GLN A 62 -3.78 -6.80 -7.11
C GLN A 62 -3.53 -6.08 -8.44
N MET A 63 -4.53 -5.38 -8.99
CA MET A 63 -4.39 -4.56 -10.19
C MET A 63 -3.37 -3.44 -10.00
N VAL A 64 -3.45 -2.71 -8.88
CA VAL A 64 -2.54 -1.61 -8.56
C VAL A 64 -1.11 -2.11 -8.38
N ARG A 65 -0.93 -3.23 -7.70
CA ARG A 65 0.39 -3.86 -7.57
C ARG A 65 0.99 -4.19 -8.93
N ASN A 66 0.25 -4.88 -9.77
CA ASN A 66 0.71 -5.29 -11.10
C ASN A 66 0.99 -4.06 -11.99
N GLY A 67 0.07 -3.09 -12.02
CA GLY A 67 0.24 -1.86 -12.79
C GLY A 67 1.42 -1.02 -12.31
N SER A 68 1.67 -0.97 -11.02
CA SER A 68 2.82 -0.27 -10.43
C SER A 68 4.14 -0.94 -10.79
N LEU A 69 4.20 -2.27 -10.73
CA LEU A 69 5.38 -3.03 -11.15
C LEU A 69 5.68 -2.86 -12.64
N ASP A 70 4.65 -2.87 -13.48
CA ASP A 70 4.80 -2.65 -14.92
C ASP A 70 5.33 -1.23 -15.21
N LYS A 71 4.81 -0.22 -14.54
CA LYS A 71 5.33 1.16 -14.63
C LYS A 71 6.78 1.26 -14.19
N ALA A 72 7.15 0.65 -13.08
CA ALA A 72 8.52 0.65 -12.57
C ALA A 72 9.50 -0.01 -13.55
N ARG A 73 9.09 -1.08 -14.25
CA ARG A 73 9.90 -1.74 -15.30
C ARG A 73 10.10 -0.87 -16.52
N HIS A 74 9.07 -0.15 -16.97
CA HIS A 74 9.14 0.71 -18.18
C HIS A 74 10.03 1.93 -17.97
N VAL A 75 10.15 2.43 -16.74
CA VAL A 75 11.02 3.59 -16.43
C VAL A 75 12.48 3.18 -16.21
N GLY A 76 12.82 1.88 -16.30
CA GLY A 76 14.19 1.37 -16.11
C GLY A 76 14.71 1.55 -14.69
N GLN A 77 13.83 1.86 -13.75
CA GLN A 77 14.15 1.88 -12.33
C GLN A 77 14.12 0.44 -11.82
N THR A 78 15.28 -0.15 -11.71
CA THR A 78 15.51 -1.10 -10.63
C THR A 78 15.00 -0.40 -9.39
N VAL A 79 14.11 -1.03 -8.61
CA VAL A 79 13.63 -0.47 -7.35
C VAL A 79 14.82 -0.41 -6.40
N GLN A 80 15.73 0.51 -6.63
CA GLN A 80 16.52 1.11 -5.58
C GLN A 80 15.54 2.00 -4.87
N LEU A 81 15.35 1.73 -3.59
CA LEU A 81 14.79 2.64 -2.61
C LEU A 81 15.53 3.97 -2.74
N THR A 82 15.12 4.78 -3.70
CA THR A 82 15.53 6.17 -3.73
C THR A 82 14.83 6.80 -2.55
N GLU A 83 15.65 7.30 -1.63
CA GLU A 83 15.24 8.24 -0.62
C GLU A 83 14.23 9.19 -1.25
N THR A 84 12.98 9.12 -0.83
CA THR A 84 11.99 10.11 -1.18
C THR A 84 12.52 11.42 -0.67
N SER A 85 13.06 12.23 -1.57
CA SER A 85 13.32 13.63 -1.29
C SER A 85 11.96 14.26 -1.02
N ARG A 86 11.58 14.26 0.27
CA ARG A 86 10.52 15.13 0.76
C ARG A 86 11.01 16.54 0.52
N THR A 87 10.40 17.22 -0.44
CA THR A 87 10.55 18.65 -0.60
C THR A 87 10.23 19.31 0.74
N SER A 88 11.24 19.97 1.28
CA SER A 88 11.17 20.77 2.49
C SER A 88 10.29 22.00 2.23
N GLU A 89 8.99 21.85 2.38
CA GLU A 89 8.10 23.00 2.49
C GLU A 89 7.37 22.93 3.82
N ASP A 90 7.59 23.96 4.63
CA ASP A 90 6.98 24.32 5.91
C ASP A 90 7.30 23.44 7.14
N LEU A 91 8.50 23.67 7.66
CA LEU A 91 9.01 23.07 8.91
C LEU A 91 8.55 23.76 10.21
N ASP A 92 7.71 24.81 10.14
CA ASP A 92 7.45 25.65 11.31
C ASP A 92 6.27 25.24 12.20
N ASP A 93 5.52 24.19 11.86
CA ASP A 93 4.44 23.67 12.72
C ASP A 93 4.28 22.14 12.70
N VAL A 94 5.43 21.44 12.78
CA VAL A 94 5.41 19.98 12.83
C VAL A 94 5.05 19.53 14.24
N SER A 95 3.79 19.16 14.49
CA SER A 95 3.36 18.57 15.73
C SER A 95 4.19 17.30 16.07
N GLU A 96 4.39 16.99 17.36
CA GLU A 96 5.09 15.76 17.80
C GLU A 96 4.54 14.50 17.12
N ARG A 97 3.23 14.49 16.82
CA ARG A 97 2.55 13.44 16.09
C ARG A 97 3.13 13.26 14.68
N SER A 98 3.35 14.36 13.95
CA SER A 98 3.92 14.31 12.59
C SER A 98 5.35 13.78 12.60
N VAL A 99 6.15 14.11 13.62
CA VAL A 99 7.51 13.58 13.79
C VAL A 99 7.49 12.08 14.07
N ARG A 100 6.59 11.61 14.93
CA ARG A 100 6.42 10.17 15.22
C ARG A 100 5.96 9.41 13.98
N GLU A 101 5.03 9.97 13.25
CA GLU A 101 4.51 9.40 12.00
C GLU A 101 5.62 9.31 10.93
N ALA A 102 6.43 10.35 10.79
CA ALA A 102 7.58 10.35 9.88
C ALA A 102 8.61 9.28 10.28
N ARG A 103 8.89 9.10 11.56
CA ARG A 103 9.78 8.04 12.06
C ARG A 103 9.23 6.64 11.81
N LEU A 104 7.91 6.47 11.99
CA LEU A 104 7.23 5.23 11.68
C LEU A 104 7.38 4.86 10.20
N TRP A 105 7.10 5.80 9.32
CA TRP A 105 7.24 5.58 7.88
C TRP A 105 8.68 5.28 7.47
N THR A 106 9.66 5.99 8.03
CA THR A 106 11.08 5.70 7.80
C THR A 106 11.44 4.27 8.24
N ALA A 107 10.93 3.82 9.37
CA ALA A 107 11.16 2.47 9.86
C ALA A 107 10.49 1.40 8.98
N ILE A 108 9.29 1.67 8.49
CA ILE A 108 8.56 0.79 7.56
C ILE A 108 9.29 0.72 6.21
N ASP A 109 9.72 1.84 5.68
CA ASP A 109 10.47 1.92 4.42
C ASP A 109 11.82 1.19 4.48
N GLY A 110 12.40 1.08 5.67
CA GLY A 110 13.61 0.30 5.92
C GLY A 110 13.41 -1.22 5.97
N LEU A 111 12.17 -1.72 5.92
CA LEU A 111 11.90 -3.16 5.85
C LEU A 111 12.19 -3.72 4.46
N PRO A 112 12.59 -5.00 4.35
CA PRO A 112 12.65 -5.68 3.06
C PRO A 112 11.33 -5.56 2.30
N PRO A 113 11.34 -5.38 0.96
CA PRO A 113 10.15 -5.02 0.18
C PRO A 113 8.92 -5.90 0.41
N VAL A 114 9.07 -7.21 0.37
CA VAL A 114 7.94 -8.14 0.58
C VAL A 114 7.39 -8.04 2.00
N ARG A 115 8.26 -7.91 2.98
CA ARG A 115 7.88 -7.78 4.39
C ARG A 115 7.12 -6.49 4.65
N ARG A 116 7.56 -5.38 4.07
CA ARG A 116 6.87 -4.09 4.11
C ARG A 116 5.50 -4.19 3.46
N GLU A 117 5.40 -4.79 2.27
CA GLU A 117 4.17 -4.99 1.54
C GLU A 117 3.15 -5.77 2.36
N VAL A 118 3.55 -6.91 2.93
CA VAL A 118 2.70 -7.73 3.80
C VAL A 118 2.23 -6.93 5.02
N LEU A 119 3.11 -6.18 5.66
CA LEU A 119 2.76 -5.35 6.82
C LEU A 119 1.71 -4.29 6.46
N LEU A 120 1.90 -3.58 5.35
CA LEU A 120 0.98 -2.53 4.91
C LEU A 120 -0.38 -3.10 4.51
N MET A 121 -0.42 -4.21 3.82
CA MET A 121 -1.68 -4.92 3.50
C MET A 121 -2.43 -5.32 4.77
N SER A 122 -1.74 -5.82 5.77
CA SER A 122 -2.35 -6.24 7.03
C SER A 122 -2.83 -5.05 7.87
N LYS A 123 -1.99 -4.04 8.08
CA LYS A 123 -2.26 -2.96 9.05
C LYS A 123 -2.92 -1.73 8.45
N ARG A 124 -2.47 -1.29 7.29
CA ARG A 124 -3.07 -0.13 6.63
C ARG A 124 -4.38 -0.52 5.92
N ASP A 125 -4.36 -1.63 5.20
CA ASP A 125 -5.44 -2.03 4.31
C ASP A 125 -6.44 -2.98 4.97
N GLY A 126 -6.14 -3.47 6.17
CA GLY A 126 -7.01 -4.35 6.96
C GLY A 126 -7.27 -5.71 6.32
N MET A 127 -6.34 -6.20 5.49
CA MET A 127 -6.45 -7.50 4.83
C MET A 127 -6.13 -8.63 5.81
N HIS A 128 -6.88 -9.72 5.70
CA HIS A 128 -6.60 -10.95 6.43
C HIS A 128 -5.43 -11.73 5.79
N ASN A 129 -4.80 -12.60 6.56
CA ASN A 129 -3.61 -13.34 6.09
C ASN A 129 -3.88 -14.22 4.87
N ASP A 130 -5.06 -14.79 4.74
CA ASP A 130 -5.49 -15.55 3.57
C ASP A 130 -5.66 -14.67 2.32
N GLU A 131 -6.19 -13.47 2.48
CA GLU A 131 -6.31 -12.48 1.39
C GLU A 131 -4.93 -12.02 0.90
N ILE A 132 -4.02 -11.74 1.83
CA ILE A 132 -2.62 -11.37 1.51
C ILE A 132 -1.92 -12.53 0.79
N SER A 133 -2.10 -13.74 1.30
CA SER A 133 -1.56 -14.97 0.71
C SER A 133 -1.98 -15.12 -0.76
N GLN A 134 -3.25 -14.94 -1.06
CA GLN A 134 -3.79 -15.01 -2.42
C GLN A 134 -3.26 -13.87 -3.31
N THR A 135 -3.22 -12.66 -2.78
CA THR A 135 -2.75 -11.48 -3.54
C THR A 135 -1.29 -11.60 -3.94
N LEU A 136 -0.43 -12.07 -3.04
CA LEU A 136 1.01 -12.17 -3.28
C LEU A 136 1.45 -13.53 -3.84
N GLY A 137 0.56 -14.52 -3.90
CA GLY A 137 0.90 -15.88 -4.35
C GLY A 137 1.88 -16.61 -3.43
N ILE A 138 1.80 -16.35 -2.12
CA ILE A 138 2.59 -17.01 -1.07
C ILE A 138 1.68 -17.74 -0.08
N SER A 139 2.24 -18.64 0.73
CA SER A 139 1.44 -19.35 1.73
C SER A 139 1.04 -18.43 2.90
N VAL A 140 -0.08 -18.74 3.57
CA VAL A 140 -0.50 -18.06 4.80
C VAL A 140 0.60 -18.10 5.86
N LYS A 141 1.28 -19.23 5.99
CA LYS A 141 2.41 -19.39 6.91
C LYS A 141 3.57 -18.45 6.59
N THR A 142 3.83 -18.20 5.31
CA THR A 142 4.83 -17.23 4.86
C THR A 142 4.39 -15.80 5.19
N VAL A 143 3.10 -15.46 5.03
CA VAL A 143 2.53 -14.18 5.46
C VAL A 143 2.77 -13.96 6.96
N GLU A 144 2.44 -14.94 7.79
CA GLU A 144 2.64 -14.89 9.24
C GLU A 144 4.12 -14.70 9.60
N ALA A 145 5.02 -15.38 8.91
CA ALA A 145 6.46 -15.23 9.12
C ALA A 145 6.96 -13.83 8.76
N HIS A 146 6.45 -13.23 7.68
CA HIS A 146 6.78 -11.85 7.30
C HIS A 146 6.26 -10.84 8.33
N LEU A 147 5.03 -11.00 8.81
CA LEU A 147 4.45 -10.14 9.85
C LEU A 147 5.26 -10.23 11.15
N TYR A 148 5.58 -11.43 11.59
CA TYR A 148 6.40 -11.63 12.80
C TYR A 148 7.74 -10.93 12.71
N LYS A 149 8.45 -11.10 11.59
CA LYS A 149 9.76 -10.45 11.37
C LYS A 149 9.64 -8.93 11.24
N ALA A 150 8.59 -8.43 10.60
CA ALA A 150 8.30 -6.99 10.52
C ALA A 150 8.11 -6.40 11.93
N TYR A 151 7.27 -7.01 12.73
CA TYR A 151 7.01 -6.57 14.10
C TYR A 151 8.26 -6.62 14.97
N LYS A 152 9.06 -7.68 14.86
CA LYS A 152 10.32 -7.80 15.58
C LYS A 152 11.29 -6.68 15.24
N THR A 153 11.39 -6.33 13.95
CA THR A 153 12.27 -5.24 13.49
C THR A 153 11.77 -3.88 13.98
N LEU A 154 10.47 -3.62 13.91
CA LEU A 154 9.89 -2.35 14.35
C LEU A 154 9.99 -2.16 15.87
N ARG A 155 9.79 -3.22 16.66
CA ARG A 155 10.01 -3.20 18.12
C ARG A 155 11.41 -2.82 18.50
N GLY A 156 12.41 -3.29 17.75
CA GLY A 156 13.81 -2.98 18.01
C GLY A 156 14.19 -1.53 17.71
N LYS A 157 13.36 -0.79 16.98
CA LYS A 157 13.67 0.59 16.58
C LYS A 157 13.10 1.64 17.55
N ALA A 158 11.88 1.51 18.04
CA ALA A 158 11.34 2.39 19.07
C ALA A 158 10.01 1.87 19.65
N LYS A 159 9.86 1.96 20.95
CA LYS A 159 8.65 1.57 21.68
C LYS A 159 7.40 2.37 21.25
N GLU A 160 7.59 3.64 20.91
CA GLU A 160 6.54 4.55 20.46
C GLU A 160 6.01 4.18 19.06
N ILE A 161 6.88 3.72 18.17
CA ILE A 161 6.51 3.25 16.83
C ILE A 161 5.63 1.99 16.94
N TYR A 162 5.96 1.12 17.86
CA TYR A 162 5.20 -0.09 18.12
C TYR A 162 3.74 0.21 18.50
N LEU A 163 3.52 1.18 19.38
CA LEU A 163 2.18 1.60 19.80
C LEU A 163 1.35 2.13 18.62
N LEU A 164 1.95 2.89 17.71
CA LEU A 164 1.28 3.43 16.53
C LEU A 164 0.87 2.35 15.51
N VAL A 165 1.60 1.24 15.46
CA VAL A 165 1.32 0.14 14.52
C VAL A 165 0.26 -0.81 15.07
N PHE A 166 0.11 -0.93 16.40
CA PHE A 166 -0.74 -1.94 17.04
C PHE A 166 -2.01 -1.39 17.68
N PHE A 167 -2.09 -0.10 17.87
CA PHE A 167 -3.24 0.61 18.41
C PHE A 167 -3.68 1.74 17.47
#